data_2998f4a23e1d3761970b696b51d2711e
#
_entry.id   2998f4a23e1d3761970b696b51d2711e
#
_cell.length_a   1.000
_cell.length_b   1.000
_cell.length_c   1.000
_cell.angle_alpha   90.00
_cell.angle_beta   90.00
_cell.angle_gamma   90.00
#
_symmetry.space_group_name_H-M   'P 1'
#
loop_
_entity.id
_entity.type
_entity.pdbx_description
1 polymer ?
#
loop_
_entity_poly.entity_id
_entity_poly.type
_entity_poly.pdbx_seq_one_letter_code
_entity_poly.pdbx_strand_id
1 'polypeptide(L)'
;MIQRPALVTPSWLEAHLDDPAVAIAQLRFEPDEDDYTAGHVPGARWWDWKAMLWHPTDRQFADPALIAQRLGSWGIAPDTTLVLYSGRNHFAMYGYWVLHEMLGHPDVRVLDGGRRRWELDGRPLSTVEPAITPVAYRPPRGARDDSSRASRDDVLANLGRTGRVLIDARSPEEYRGERVKPLPGFDHGAERRGHIPGARHLHGRDLFDPADATVKPPAELERLFRAVGAAPDQAREVIAYCRLSHRASSIWFTMTRVLGWHHVRVYDGSWTEWGSIVGVPVERPGAPAEHPEA
;
A
#
# COMPACT_ATOMS: atom_id res chain seq x y z
N MET A 1 -21.13 11.93 9.17
CA MET A 1 -20.32 10.80 9.72
C MET A 1 -19.03 11.39 10.28
N ILE A 2 -18.65 11.06 11.51
CA ILE A 2 -17.35 11.48 12.10
C ILE A 2 -16.26 10.75 11.30
N GLN A 3 -15.44 11.50 10.59
CA GLN A 3 -14.31 10.93 9.84
C GLN A 3 -13.27 10.48 10.88
N ARG A 4 -13.10 9.17 11.06
CA ARG A 4 -12.10 8.60 11.96
C ARG A 4 -10.71 8.81 11.34
N PRO A 5 -9.68 9.16 12.12
CA PRO A 5 -8.35 9.38 11.57
C PRO A 5 -7.79 8.07 11.00
N ALA A 6 -7.31 8.10 9.75
CA ALA A 6 -6.68 6.95 9.11
C ALA A 6 -5.25 6.70 9.63
N LEU A 7 -4.59 7.73 10.17
CA LEU A 7 -3.29 7.64 10.86
C LEU A 7 -3.49 7.81 12.36
N VAL A 8 -2.74 7.03 13.14
CA VAL A 8 -2.65 7.15 14.60
C VAL A 8 -1.20 7.30 15.02
N THR A 9 -0.96 8.09 16.05
CA THR A 9 0.38 8.27 16.62
C THR A 9 0.76 7.09 17.53
N PRO A 10 2.06 6.84 17.77
CA PRO A 10 2.50 5.87 18.76
C PRO A 10 1.90 6.12 20.16
N SER A 11 1.79 7.38 20.58
CA SER A 11 1.17 7.74 21.87
C SER A 11 -0.31 7.39 21.95
N TRP A 12 -1.06 7.56 20.83
CA TRP A 12 -2.44 7.12 20.78
C TRP A 12 -2.52 5.59 20.94
N LEU A 13 -1.70 4.84 20.19
CA LEU A 13 -1.73 3.38 20.25
C LEU A 13 -1.33 2.86 21.64
N GLU A 14 -0.29 3.44 22.25
CA GLU A 14 0.14 3.07 23.60
C GLU A 14 -0.99 3.23 24.63
N ALA A 15 -1.74 4.31 24.54
CA ALA A 15 -2.89 4.55 25.43
C ALA A 15 -4.07 3.57 25.20
N HIS A 16 -4.05 2.77 24.12
CA HIS A 16 -5.13 1.83 23.77
C HIS A 16 -4.63 0.38 23.65
N LEU A 17 -3.44 0.04 24.17
CA LEU A 17 -2.91 -1.32 24.11
C LEU A 17 -3.82 -2.33 24.83
N ASP A 18 -4.45 -1.93 25.92
CA ASP A 18 -5.33 -2.77 26.75
C ASP A 18 -6.83 -2.61 26.38
N ASP A 19 -7.15 -1.84 25.34
CA ASP A 19 -8.54 -1.67 24.91
C ASP A 19 -9.00 -2.90 24.10
N PRO A 20 -9.99 -3.67 24.59
CA PRO A 20 -10.47 -4.88 23.91
C PRO A 20 -11.14 -4.58 22.54
N ALA A 21 -11.53 -3.33 22.30
CA ALA A 21 -12.07 -2.89 21.01
C ALA A 21 -10.96 -2.60 19.96
N VAL A 22 -9.70 -2.61 20.35
CA VAL A 22 -8.55 -2.36 19.49
C VAL A 22 -7.80 -3.66 19.20
N ALA A 23 -7.59 -3.95 17.95
CA ALA A 23 -6.73 -5.04 17.50
C ALA A 23 -5.55 -4.47 16.72
N ILE A 24 -4.37 -5.00 16.95
CA ILE A 24 -3.13 -4.56 16.31
C ILE A 24 -2.61 -5.67 15.41
N ALA A 25 -2.18 -5.35 14.21
CA ALA A 25 -1.55 -6.32 13.30
C ALA A 25 -0.28 -5.76 12.66
N GLN A 26 0.79 -6.52 12.76
CA GLN A 26 2.03 -6.30 12.02
C GLN A 26 1.94 -7.01 10.67
N LEU A 27 1.94 -6.24 9.58
CA LEU A 27 1.99 -6.81 8.23
C LEU A 27 3.44 -7.05 7.83
N ARG A 28 3.70 -8.29 7.37
CA ARG A 28 5.01 -8.74 6.95
C ARG A 28 5.03 -9.02 5.46
N PHE A 29 6.15 -8.70 4.81
CA PHE A 29 6.35 -8.89 3.38
C PHE A 29 7.17 -10.14 3.04
N GLU A 30 8.26 -10.39 3.72
CA GLU A 30 9.17 -11.52 3.45
C GLU A 30 9.20 -12.47 4.66
N PRO A 31 9.31 -13.79 4.44
CA PRO A 31 9.36 -14.78 5.52
C PRO A 31 10.55 -14.60 6.48
N ASP A 32 11.64 -14.01 5.99
CA ASP A 32 12.92 -13.92 6.70
C ASP A 32 13.06 -12.66 7.56
N GLU A 33 12.05 -11.79 7.62
CA GLU A 33 12.07 -10.64 8.53
C GLU A 33 11.65 -11.10 9.94
N ASP A 34 12.60 -11.58 10.69
CA ASP A 34 12.43 -12.11 12.07
C ASP A 34 12.24 -11.02 13.12
N ASP A 35 11.74 -9.85 12.68
CA ASP A 35 11.57 -8.70 13.54
C ASP A 35 10.41 -8.87 14.55
N TYR A 36 9.37 -9.66 14.19
CA TYR A 36 8.22 -9.89 15.07
C TYR A 36 8.61 -10.74 16.28
N THR A 37 9.32 -11.84 16.07
CA THR A 37 9.77 -12.75 17.15
C THR A 37 10.82 -12.13 18.05
N ALA A 38 11.68 -11.26 17.48
CA ALA A 38 12.64 -10.47 18.26
C ALA A 38 11.98 -9.40 19.13
N GLY A 39 10.74 -9.02 18.81
CA GLY A 39 9.91 -8.09 19.55
C GLY A 39 8.92 -7.37 18.63
N HIS A 40 7.72 -7.13 19.11
CA HIS A 40 6.64 -6.46 18.40
C HIS A 40 5.88 -5.50 19.34
N VAL A 41 5.04 -4.63 18.79
CA VAL A 41 4.15 -3.79 19.60
C VAL A 41 3.27 -4.70 20.47
N PRO A 42 3.19 -4.49 21.79
CA PRO A 42 2.43 -5.38 22.68
C PRO A 42 1.01 -5.64 22.14
N GLY A 43 0.59 -6.91 22.16
CA GLY A 43 -0.71 -7.33 21.65
C GLY A 43 -0.85 -7.39 20.13
N ALA A 44 0.19 -7.07 19.36
CA ALA A 44 0.13 -7.15 17.91
C ALA A 44 0.10 -8.60 17.44
N ARG A 45 -0.73 -8.85 16.44
CA ARG A 45 -0.82 -10.11 15.68
C ARG A 45 0.14 -10.05 14.51
N TRP A 46 0.74 -11.18 14.15
CA TRP A 46 1.57 -11.29 12.96
C TRP A 46 0.75 -11.70 11.75
N TRP A 47 0.82 -10.95 10.65
CA TRP A 47 0.10 -11.25 9.42
C TRP A 47 1.03 -11.33 8.21
N ASP A 48 1.07 -12.49 7.56
CA ASP A 48 1.54 -12.58 6.19
C ASP A 48 0.52 -11.89 5.27
N TRP A 49 0.96 -10.88 4.55
CA TRP A 49 0.09 -10.05 3.72
C TRP A 49 -0.58 -10.84 2.59
N LYS A 50 0.10 -11.83 1.98
CA LYS A 50 -0.50 -12.68 0.94
C LYS A 50 -1.56 -13.60 1.54
N ALA A 51 -1.20 -14.30 2.60
CA ALA A 51 -2.12 -15.20 3.30
C ALA A 51 -3.36 -14.48 3.81
N MET A 52 -3.23 -13.20 4.20
CA MET A 52 -4.36 -12.41 4.67
C MET A 52 -5.21 -11.81 3.56
N LEU A 53 -4.62 -11.29 2.49
CA LEU A 53 -5.31 -10.42 1.54
C LEU A 53 -5.51 -11.04 0.16
N TRP A 54 -4.74 -12.04 -0.23
CA TRP A 54 -4.82 -12.63 -1.56
C TRP A 54 -5.60 -13.93 -1.59
N HIS A 55 -6.15 -14.23 -2.79
CA HIS A 55 -6.66 -15.56 -3.09
C HIS A 55 -5.50 -16.58 -3.05
N PRO A 56 -5.71 -17.81 -2.54
CA PRO A 56 -4.62 -18.77 -2.33
C PRO A 56 -3.89 -19.19 -3.62
N THR A 57 -4.58 -19.18 -4.75
CA THR A 57 -4.05 -19.64 -6.05
C THR A 57 -4.02 -18.54 -7.11
N ASP A 58 -5.02 -17.68 -7.15
CA ASP A 58 -5.16 -16.68 -8.20
C ASP A 58 -4.40 -15.40 -7.82
N ARG A 59 -3.84 -14.71 -8.81
CA ARG A 59 -3.26 -13.39 -8.58
C ARG A 59 -4.37 -12.35 -8.48
N GLN A 60 -5.21 -12.50 -7.48
CA GLN A 60 -6.33 -11.63 -7.13
C GLN A 60 -6.39 -11.42 -5.63
N PHE A 61 -7.09 -10.38 -5.20
CA PHE A 61 -7.50 -10.28 -3.81
C PHE A 61 -8.48 -11.40 -3.47
N ALA A 62 -8.40 -11.90 -2.26
CA ALA A 62 -9.41 -12.82 -1.76
C ALA A 62 -10.79 -12.18 -1.81
N ASP A 63 -11.82 -13.01 -1.97
CA ASP A 63 -13.20 -12.52 -1.90
C ASP A 63 -13.55 -12.05 -0.48
N PRO A 64 -14.61 -11.25 -0.31
CA PRO A 64 -15.00 -10.73 1.01
C PRO A 64 -15.29 -11.80 2.04
N ALA A 65 -15.81 -12.96 1.64
CA ALA A 65 -16.12 -14.05 2.56
C ALA A 65 -14.85 -14.69 3.11
N LEU A 66 -13.85 -14.91 2.25
CA LEU A 66 -12.56 -15.47 2.66
C LEU A 66 -11.78 -14.49 3.56
N ILE A 67 -11.76 -13.19 3.23
CA ILE A 67 -11.13 -12.19 4.10
C ILE A 67 -11.86 -12.11 5.45
N ALA A 68 -13.19 -12.16 5.44
CA ALA A 68 -14.00 -12.17 6.67
C ALA A 68 -13.69 -13.39 7.55
N GLN A 69 -13.59 -14.58 6.96
CA GLN A 69 -13.18 -15.78 7.68
C GLN A 69 -11.80 -15.60 8.34
N ARG A 70 -10.83 -15.05 7.60
CA ARG A 70 -9.48 -14.77 8.11
C ARG A 70 -9.49 -13.76 9.25
N LEU A 71 -10.19 -12.63 9.09
CA LEU A 71 -10.32 -11.62 10.14
C LEU A 71 -10.96 -12.22 11.39
N GLY A 72 -12.06 -12.97 11.24
CA GLY A 72 -12.73 -13.65 12.35
C GLY A 72 -11.83 -14.65 13.06
N SER A 73 -11.01 -15.44 12.33
CA SER A 73 -10.05 -16.37 12.93
C SER A 73 -8.97 -15.67 13.76
N TRP A 74 -8.68 -14.41 13.46
CA TRP A 74 -7.77 -13.55 14.20
C TRP A 74 -8.45 -12.72 15.30
N GLY A 75 -9.72 -13.02 15.62
CA GLY A 75 -10.47 -12.32 16.67
C GLY A 75 -10.88 -10.89 16.30
N ILE A 76 -10.92 -10.57 15.02
CA ILE A 76 -11.35 -9.25 14.53
C ILE A 76 -12.86 -9.31 14.24
N ALA A 77 -13.63 -8.44 14.86
CA ALA A 77 -15.06 -8.25 14.61
C ALA A 77 -15.30 -7.02 13.71
N PRO A 78 -16.49 -6.84 13.10
CA PRO A 78 -16.77 -5.69 12.24
C PRO A 78 -16.70 -4.32 12.94
N ASP A 79 -16.82 -4.28 14.24
CA ASP A 79 -16.73 -3.09 15.09
C ASP A 79 -15.36 -2.88 15.75
N THR A 80 -14.41 -3.79 15.50
CA THR A 80 -13.04 -3.67 16.00
C THR A 80 -12.29 -2.52 15.30
N THR A 81 -11.64 -1.66 16.06
CA THR A 81 -10.61 -0.74 15.53
C THR A 81 -9.36 -1.54 15.20
N LEU A 82 -9.05 -1.66 13.92
CA LEU A 82 -7.89 -2.42 13.46
C LEU A 82 -6.72 -1.49 13.15
N VAL A 83 -5.66 -1.56 13.95
CA VAL A 83 -4.43 -0.78 13.73
C VAL A 83 -3.40 -1.63 13.01
N LEU A 84 -2.99 -1.18 11.85
CA LEU A 84 -1.99 -1.84 11.01
C LEU A 84 -0.64 -1.13 11.13
N TYR A 85 0.44 -1.88 11.24
CA TYR A 85 1.79 -1.36 11.11
C TYR A 85 2.72 -2.35 10.42
N SER A 86 3.90 -1.90 10.06
CA SER A 86 4.95 -2.73 9.46
C SER A 86 6.31 -2.08 9.68
N GLY A 87 7.39 -2.79 9.41
CA GLY A 87 8.73 -2.21 9.35
C GLY A 87 8.89 -1.19 8.21
N ARG A 88 8.00 -1.25 7.21
CA ARG A 88 7.91 -0.29 6.09
C ARG A 88 6.46 0.12 5.91
N ASN A 89 6.12 1.36 6.20
CA ASN A 89 4.74 1.88 6.27
C ASN A 89 3.86 1.55 5.05
N HIS A 90 4.42 1.43 3.86
CA HIS A 90 3.63 1.13 2.66
C HIS A 90 2.92 -0.23 2.71
N PHE A 91 3.36 -1.19 3.51
CA PHE A 91 2.62 -2.45 3.68
C PHE A 91 1.38 -2.28 4.56
N ALA A 92 1.47 -1.48 5.62
CA ALA A 92 0.31 -1.13 6.43
C ALA A 92 -0.73 -0.34 5.61
N MET A 93 -0.28 0.60 4.78
CA MET A 93 -1.16 1.36 3.88
C MET A 93 -1.79 0.49 2.78
N TYR A 94 -1.08 -0.54 2.32
CA TYR A 94 -1.66 -1.55 1.43
C TYR A 94 -2.76 -2.35 2.11
N GLY A 95 -2.51 -2.81 3.33
CA GLY A 95 -3.53 -3.47 4.15
C GLY A 95 -4.75 -2.57 4.39
N TYR A 96 -4.52 -1.29 4.68
CA TYR A 96 -5.59 -0.31 4.81
C TYR A 96 -6.43 -0.19 3.52
N TRP A 97 -5.78 -0.07 2.36
CA TRP A 97 -6.46 0.04 1.08
C TRP A 97 -7.36 -1.17 0.81
N VAL A 98 -6.89 -2.38 1.06
CA VAL A 98 -7.68 -3.60 0.84
C VAL A 98 -8.80 -3.74 1.88
N LEU A 99 -8.50 -3.59 3.17
CA LEU A 99 -9.45 -3.88 4.24
C LEU A 99 -10.48 -2.76 4.43
N HIS A 100 -10.07 -1.50 4.36
CA HIS A 100 -10.97 -0.37 4.56
C HIS A 100 -11.68 0.02 3.27
N GLU A 101 -10.92 0.29 2.20
CA GLU A 101 -11.50 0.82 0.97
C GLU A 101 -12.26 -0.24 0.19
N MET A 102 -11.66 -1.40 -0.04
CA MET A 102 -12.25 -2.44 -0.89
C MET A 102 -13.22 -3.33 -0.11
N LEU A 103 -12.87 -3.80 1.08
CA LEU A 103 -13.72 -4.66 1.90
C LEU A 103 -14.78 -3.86 2.68
N GLY A 104 -14.49 -2.63 3.07
CA GLY A 104 -15.37 -1.75 3.85
C GLY A 104 -15.31 -2.01 5.35
N HIS A 105 -14.20 -2.58 5.89
CA HIS A 105 -14.04 -2.62 7.35
C HIS A 105 -14.07 -1.19 7.92
N PRO A 106 -14.96 -0.89 8.90
CA PRO A 106 -15.31 0.50 9.22
C PRO A 106 -14.17 1.31 9.86
N ASP A 107 -13.28 0.67 10.61
CA ASP A 107 -12.24 1.37 11.38
C ASP A 107 -10.89 0.67 11.24
N VAL A 108 -10.23 0.92 10.11
CA VAL A 108 -8.83 0.57 9.91
C VAL A 108 -7.98 1.81 10.08
N ARG A 109 -6.86 1.69 10.77
CA ARG A 109 -5.90 2.76 11.00
C ARG A 109 -4.48 2.28 10.72
N VAL A 110 -3.60 3.20 10.39
CA VAL A 110 -2.17 2.94 10.19
C VAL A 110 -1.38 3.64 11.30
N LEU A 111 -0.49 2.91 11.96
CA LEU A 111 0.45 3.50 12.91
C LEU A 111 1.48 4.34 12.17
N ASP A 112 1.47 5.65 12.39
CA ASP A 112 2.37 6.59 11.74
C ASP A 112 3.82 6.36 12.17
N GLY A 113 4.72 6.22 11.20
CA GLY A 113 6.11 5.82 11.41
C GLY A 113 6.31 4.33 11.69
N GLY A 114 5.22 3.57 11.88
CA GLY A 114 5.23 2.12 12.08
C GLY A 114 6.14 1.68 13.22
N ARG A 115 6.77 0.50 13.06
CA ARG A 115 7.70 -0.06 14.04
C ARG A 115 8.87 0.89 14.32
N ARG A 116 9.44 1.51 13.29
CA ARG A 116 10.62 2.38 13.45
C ARG A 116 10.36 3.54 14.42
N ARG A 117 9.24 4.23 14.27
CA ARG A 117 8.89 5.34 15.15
C ARG A 117 8.62 4.87 16.58
N TRP A 118 7.95 3.73 16.73
CA TRP A 118 7.70 3.09 18.02
C TRP A 118 8.99 2.85 18.80
N GLU A 119 9.99 2.28 18.13
CA GLU A 119 11.30 2.01 18.72
C GLU A 119 12.11 3.29 19.02
N LEU A 120 12.09 4.28 18.11
CA LEU A 120 12.76 5.57 18.32
C LEU A 120 12.19 6.33 19.51
N ASP A 121 10.89 6.20 19.77
CA ASP A 121 10.25 6.78 20.96
C ASP A 121 10.59 6.01 22.25
N GLY A 122 11.39 4.94 22.20
CA GLY A 122 11.75 4.11 23.35
C GLY A 122 10.58 3.32 23.94
N ARG A 123 9.55 3.05 23.15
CA ARG A 123 8.35 2.35 23.61
C ARG A 123 8.57 0.85 23.75
N PRO A 124 7.83 0.16 24.65
CA PRO A 124 8.06 -1.25 24.95
C PRO A 124 7.76 -2.13 23.73
N LEU A 125 8.54 -3.18 23.58
CA LEU A 125 8.28 -4.31 22.70
C LEU A 125 7.95 -5.55 23.53
N SER A 126 7.14 -6.44 22.97
CA SER A 126 6.77 -7.74 23.54
C SER A 126 7.26 -8.86 22.63
N THR A 127 7.63 -9.97 23.21
CA THR A 127 7.85 -11.25 22.53
C THR A 127 6.69 -12.23 22.75
N VAL A 128 5.66 -11.79 23.50
CA VAL A 128 4.51 -12.62 23.85
C VAL A 128 3.44 -12.47 22.77
N GLU A 129 3.12 -13.57 22.09
CA GLU A 129 2.01 -13.58 21.13
C GLU A 129 0.67 -13.38 21.85
N PRO A 130 -0.24 -12.55 21.31
CA PRO A 130 -1.54 -12.34 21.92
C PRO A 130 -2.39 -13.61 21.86
N ALA A 131 -3.10 -13.89 22.94
CA ALA A 131 -4.15 -14.91 22.93
C ALA A 131 -5.29 -14.48 21.99
N ILE A 132 -5.66 -15.36 21.04
CA ILE A 132 -6.69 -15.05 20.04
C ILE A 132 -7.91 -15.91 20.32
N THR A 133 -9.05 -15.27 20.48
CA THR A 133 -10.35 -15.93 20.50
C THR A 133 -11.06 -15.67 19.18
N PRO A 134 -11.26 -16.67 18.32
CA PRO A 134 -11.96 -16.48 17.06
C PRO A 134 -13.38 -15.97 17.25
N VAL A 135 -13.82 -15.10 16.34
CA VAL A 135 -15.16 -14.51 16.34
C VAL A 135 -15.80 -14.65 14.96
N ALA A 136 -17.13 -14.52 14.90
CA ALA A 136 -17.83 -14.45 13.63
C ALA A 136 -17.65 -13.04 13.02
N TYR A 137 -17.16 -12.97 11.80
CA TYR A 137 -17.05 -11.72 11.04
C TYR A 137 -18.03 -11.75 9.86
N ARG A 138 -18.91 -10.77 9.79
CA ARG A 138 -19.76 -10.54 8.60
C ARG A 138 -19.20 -9.34 7.83
N PRO A 139 -18.86 -9.51 6.54
CA PRO A 139 -18.37 -8.39 5.73
C PRO A 139 -19.40 -7.24 5.76
N PRO A 140 -18.98 -5.99 5.96
CA PRO A 140 -19.87 -4.83 5.93
C PRO A 140 -20.51 -4.63 4.55
N ARG A 141 -19.85 -5.10 3.49
CA ARG A 141 -20.34 -5.11 2.11
C ARG A 141 -20.42 -6.53 1.60
N GLY A 142 -21.44 -6.84 0.83
CA GLY A 142 -21.62 -8.17 0.22
C GLY A 142 -20.66 -8.43 -0.96
N ALA A 143 -20.09 -7.37 -1.54
CA ALA A 143 -19.11 -7.44 -2.62
C ALA A 143 -17.96 -6.46 -2.35
N ARG A 144 -16.80 -6.76 -2.93
CA ARG A 144 -15.63 -5.87 -2.88
C ARG A 144 -15.89 -4.63 -3.74
N ASP A 145 -15.46 -3.47 -3.24
CA ASP A 145 -15.46 -2.22 -4.00
C ASP A 145 -14.11 -2.05 -4.70
N ASP A 146 -14.08 -2.26 -6.01
CA ASP A 146 -12.89 -2.11 -6.84
C ASP A 146 -12.76 -0.71 -7.48
N SER A 147 -13.56 0.28 -7.07
CA SER A 147 -13.55 1.63 -7.67
C SER A 147 -12.22 2.36 -7.56
N SER A 148 -11.46 2.10 -6.48
CA SER A 148 -10.11 2.64 -6.28
C SER A 148 -9.01 1.83 -6.98
N ARG A 149 -9.37 0.73 -7.66
CA ARG A 149 -8.47 -0.14 -8.41
C ARG A 149 -8.49 0.21 -9.89
N ALA A 150 -7.34 0.29 -10.52
CA ALA A 150 -7.20 0.41 -11.96
C ALA A 150 -6.74 -0.94 -12.55
N SER A 151 -7.31 -1.29 -13.70
CA SER A 151 -6.86 -2.44 -14.49
C SER A 151 -5.75 -2.04 -15.47
N ARG A 152 -5.11 -3.04 -16.08
CA ARG A 152 -4.21 -2.83 -17.21
C ARG A 152 -4.88 -2.07 -18.37
N ASP A 153 -6.13 -2.40 -18.66
CA ASP A 153 -6.87 -1.76 -19.76
C ASP A 153 -7.19 -0.29 -19.43
N ASP A 154 -7.44 0.04 -18.16
CA ASP A 154 -7.52 1.44 -17.71
C ASP A 154 -6.20 2.18 -17.98
N VAL A 155 -5.06 1.56 -17.69
CA VAL A 155 -3.74 2.16 -17.92
C VAL A 155 -3.51 2.34 -19.42
N LEU A 156 -3.77 1.33 -20.25
CA LEU A 156 -3.67 1.42 -21.71
C LEU A 156 -4.55 2.54 -22.27
N ALA A 157 -5.79 2.64 -21.79
CA ALA A 157 -6.72 3.69 -22.20
C ALA A 157 -6.28 5.10 -21.78
N ASN A 158 -5.36 5.21 -20.84
CA ASN A 158 -4.84 6.46 -20.31
C ASN A 158 -3.55 6.95 -20.99
N LEU A 159 -2.85 6.08 -21.71
CA LEU A 159 -1.59 6.46 -22.36
C LEU A 159 -1.77 7.65 -23.31
N GLY A 160 -0.93 8.67 -23.15
CA GLY A 160 -0.94 9.89 -23.98
C GLY A 160 -2.15 10.81 -23.81
N ARG A 161 -3.05 10.56 -22.87
CA ARG A 161 -4.24 11.41 -22.65
C ARG A 161 -3.93 12.57 -21.72
N THR A 162 -4.27 13.77 -22.16
CA THR A 162 -4.18 14.99 -21.34
C THR A 162 -5.10 14.94 -20.11
N GLY A 163 -4.63 15.49 -18.99
CA GLY A 163 -5.38 15.52 -17.74
C GLY A 163 -5.37 14.20 -16.97
N ARG A 164 -4.56 13.23 -17.40
CA ARG A 164 -4.34 11.96 -16.70
C ARG A 164 -2.86 11.76 -16.42
N VAL A 165 -2.53 11.36 -15.21
CA VAL A 165 -1.15 11.19 -14.75
C VAL A 165 -0.95 9.77 -14.27
N LEU A 166 0.08 9.11 -14.81
CA LEU A 166 0.59 7.86 -14.27
C LEU A 166 1.76 8.19 -13.32
N ILE A 167 1.74 7.65 -12.10
CA ILE A 167 2.84 7.77 -11.14
C ILE A 167 3.51 6.41 -10.95
N ASP A 168 4.80 6.35 -11.25
CA ASP A 168 5.66 5.23 -10.90
C ASP A 168 6.24 5.45 -9.49
N ALA A 169 5.80 4.65 -8.53
CA ALA A 169 6.25 4.72 -7.14
C ALA A 169 7.48 3.85 -6.85
N ARG A 170 8.11 3.25 -7.88
CA ARG A 170 9.30 2.42 -7.75
C ARG A 170 10.55 3.27 -7.46
N SER A 171 11.67 2.59 -7.19
CA SER A 171 12.94 3.27 -7.02
C SER A 171 13.44 3.90 -8.33
N PRO A 172 14.36 4.90 -8.25
CA PRO A 172 14.94 5.50 -9.46
C PRO A 172 15.56 4.49 -10.42
N GLU A 173 16.22 3.45 -9.89
CA GLU A 173 16.88 2.39 -10.68
C GLU A 173 15.84 1.53 -11.41
N GLU A 174 14.70 1.21 -10.75
CA GLU A 174 13.60 0.48 -11.37
C GLU A 174 12.97 1.33 -12.50
N TYR A 175 12.74 2.63 -12.24
CA TYR A 175 12.16 3.55 -13.21
C TYR A 175 13.04 3.74 -14.43
N ARG A 176 14.37 3.90 -14.25
CA ARG A 176 15.34 4.01 -15.36
C ARG A 176 15.58 2.71 -16.11
N GLY A 177 15.01 1.60 -15.63
CA GLY A 177 15.21 0.30 -16.26
C GLY A 177 16.57 -0.33 -16.01
N GLU A 178 17.24 0.03 -14.96
CA GLU A 178 18.47 -0.61 -14.48
C GLU A 178 18.16 -1.94 -13.78
N ARG A 179 17.00 -2.00 -13.13
CA ARG A 179 16.46 -3.16 -12.39
C ARG A 179 14.96 -3.28 -12.55
N VAL A 180 14.41 -4.45 -12.20
CA VAL A 180 12.97 -4.69 -12.07
C VAL A 180 12.51 -4.80 -10.61
N LYS A 181 13.45 -5.01 -9.69
CA LYS A 181 13.24 -5.13 -8.24
C LYS A 181 14.18 -4.19 -7.49
N PRO A 182 13.76 -3.57 -6.35
CA PRO A 182 14.67 -2.78 -5.53
C PRO A 182 15.77 -3.66 -4.90
N LEU A 183 16.89 -3.04 -4.57
CA LEU A 183 17.95 -3.67 -3.78
C LEU A 183 17.46 -3.95 -2.34
N PRO A 184 18.06 -4.95 -1.67
CA PRO A 184 19.06 -5.91 -2.12
C PRO A 184 18.46 -7.14 -2.82
N GLY A 185 19.30 -8.05 -3.28
CA GLY A 185 18.93 -9.38 -3.74
C GLY A 185 18.81 -9.52 -5.25
N PHE A 186 18.39 -10.72 -5.65
CA PHE A 186 18.29 -11.12 -7.05
C PHE A 186 17.22 -10.29 -7.78
N ASP A 187 17.54 -9.86 -9.01
CA ASP A 187 16.67 -9.03 -9.83
C ASP A 187 15.62 -9.90 -10.57
N HIS A 188 14.40 -9.92 -10.09
CA HIS A 188 13.30 -10.73 -10.63
C HIS A 188 11.95 -10.05 -10.50
N GLY A 189 10.93 -10.58 -11.18
CA GLY A 189 9.52 -10.17 -11.02
C GLY A 189 8.93 -9.44 -12.23
N ALA A 190 9.70 -9.32 -13.33
CA ALA A 190 9.21 -8.95 -14.65
C ALA A 190 10.26 -9.32 -15.69
N GLU A 191 9.82 -9.54 -16.94
CA GLU A 191 10.68 -9.88 -18.07
C GLU A 191 11.40 -8.66 -18.65
N ARG A 192 10.76 -7.50 -18.58
CA ARG A 192 11.28 -6.26 -19.17
C ARG A 192 11.62 -5.23 -18.10
N ARG A 193 12.57 -4.36 -18.42
CA ARG A 193 13.04 -3.24 -17.61
C ARG A 193 12.56 -1.93 -18.23
N GLY A 194 12.35 -0.91 -17.41
CA GLY A 194 11.86 0.41 -17.81
C GLY A 194 10.61 0.80 -17.03
N HIS A 195 9.76 1.65 -17.62
CA HIS A 195 8.52 2.13 -17.01
C HIS A 195 7.38 2.22 -18.06
N ILE A 196 6.17 2.45 -17.60
CA ILE A 196 5.01 2.68 -18.48
C ILE A 196 5.21 4.01 -19.19
N PRO A 197 5.05 4.09 -20.53
CA PRO A 197 5.29 5.32 -21.27
C PRO A 197 4.53 6.52 -20.71
N GLY A 198 5.26 7.64 -20.56
CA GLY A 198 4.72 8.88 -20.00
C GLY A 198 4.48 8.88 -18.50
N ALA A 199 4.81 7.79 -17.80
CA ALA A 199 4.72 7.76 -16.34
C ALA A 199 5.71 8.75 -15.70
N ARG A 200 5.26 9.45 -14.67
CA ARG A 200 6.08 10.36 -13.87
C ARG A 200 6.61 9.66 -12.64
N HIS A 201 7.86 9.87 -12.35
CA HIS A 201 8.51 9.22 -11.22
C HIS A 201 8.26 10.01 -9.93
N LEU A 202 7.70 9.32 -8.92
CA LEU A 202 7.65 9.79 -7.54
C LEU A 202 7.90 8.58 -6.63
N HIS A 203 9.13 8.45 -6.14
CA HIS A 203 9.49 7.31 -5.31
C HIS A 203 8.62 7.24 -4.05
N GLY A 204 7.96 6.12 -3.81
CA GLY A 204 7.04 5.98 -2.67
C GLY A 204 7.67 6.24 -1.30
N ARG A 205 9.00 6.14 -1.17
CA ARG A 205 9.73 6.51 0.06
C ARG A 205 9.76 8.02 0.32
N ASP A 206 9.64 8.84 -0.73
CA ASP A 206 9.71 10.30 -0.60
C ASP A 206 8.48 10.87 0.13
N LEU A 207 7.45 10.06 0.33
CA LEU A 207 6.26 10.42 1.12
C LEU A 207 6.49 10.39 2.64
N PHE A 208 7.62 9.83 3.08
CA PHE A 208 7.94 9.62 4.49
C PHE A 208 9.17 10.42 4.90
N ASP A 209 9.22 10.80 6.17
CA ASP A 209 10.43 11.34 6.77
C ASP A 209 11.49 10.23 6.88
N PRO A 210 12.70 10.42 6.33
CA PRO A 210 13.74 9.40 6.39
C PRO A 210 14.29 9.18 7.82
N ALA A 211 14.10 10.12 8.74
CA ALA A 211 14.59 10.01 10.10
C ALA A 211 13.76 9.01 10.92
N ASP A 212 12.43 9.06 10.82
CA ASP A 212 11.54 8.31 11.69
C ASP A 212 10.42 7.53 10.97
N ALA A 213 10.40 7.60 9.65
CA ALA A 213 9.42 6.97 8.77
C ALA A 213 7.97 7.48 8.94
N THR A 214 7.73 8.58 9.62
CA THR A 214 6.39 9.20 9.67
C THR A 214 5.99 9.76 8.30
N VAL A 215 4.71 9.88 8.07
CA VAL A 215 4.17 10.51 6.86
C VAL A 215 4.53 11.99 6.89
N LYS A 216 5.05 12.52 5.80
CA LYS A 216 5.40 13.94 5.68
C LYS A 216 4.17 14.84 5.90
N PRO A 217 4.41 16.08 6.38
CA PRO A 217 3.35 17.07 6.53
C PRO A 217 2.56 17.30 5.24
N PRO A 218 1.25 17.61 5.30
CA PRO A 218 0.41 17.82 4.12
C PRO A 218 0.99 18.80 3.09
N ALA A 219 1.58 19.91 3.54
CA ALA A 219 2.19 20.89 2.64
C ALA A 219 3.40 20.35 1.84
N GLU A 220 4.17 19.43 2.43
CA GLU A 220 5.27 18.79 1.72
C GLU A 220 4.76 17.73 0.73
N LEU A 221 3.77 16.94 1.11
CA LEU A 221 3.12 15.99 0.23
C LEU A 221 2.47 16.71 -0.98
N GLU A 222 1.75 17.80 -0.74
CA GLU A 222 1.16 18.60 -1.80
C GLU A 222 2.22 19.07 -2.79
N ARG A 223 3.37 19.58 -2.31
CA ARG A 223 4.46 20.02 -3.16
C ARG A 223 5.02 18.87 -4.02
N LEU A 224 5.19 17.67 -3.43
CA LEU A 224 5.65 16.48 -4.16
C LEU A 224 4.68 16.09 -5.28
N PHE A 225 3.39 16.03 -4.98
CA PHE A 225 2.38 15.68 -5.99
C PHE A 225 2.22 16.75 -7.06
N ARG A 226 2.30 18.03 -6.72
CA ARG A 226 2.30 19.13 -7.70
C ARG A 226 3.51 19.07 -8.62
N ALA A 227 4.68 18.71 -8.12
CA ALA A 227 5.90 18.58 -8.93
C ALA A 227 5.76 17.52 -10.04
N VAL A 228 4.95 16.50 -9.83
CA VAL A 228 4.64 15.48 -10.85
C VAL A 228 3.31 15.71 -11.57
N GLY A 229 2.70 16.87 -11.37
CA GLY A 229 1.46 17.26 -12.07
C GLY A 229 0.22 16.49 -11.63
N ALA A 230 0.20 16.00 -10.38
CA ALA A 230 -0.86 15.12 -9.86
C ALA A 230 -1.87 15.84 -8.94
N ALA A 231 -1.78 17.16 -8.77
CA ALA A 231 -2.76 17.90 -7.98
C ALA A 231 -4.13 18.02 -8.69
N PRO A 232 -5.23 18.21 -7.95
CA PRO A 232 -6.59 18.21 -8.50
C PRO A 232 -6.84 19.26 -9.60
N ASP A 233 -6.12 20.37 -9.56
CA ASP A 233 -6.15 21.42 -10.59
C ASP A 233 -5.25 21.10 -11.81
N GLN A 234 -4.41 20.09 -11.75
CA GLN A 234 -3.48 19.67 -12.79
C GLN A 234 -3.92 18.36 -13.50
N ALA A 235 -4.57 17.47 -12.78
CA ALA A 235 -5.01 16.17 -13.28
C ALA A 235 -6.45 15.85 -12.89
N ARG A 236 -7.20 15.27 -13.82
CA ARG A 236 -8.56 14.75 -13.55
C ARG A 236 -8.50 13.35 -12.91
N GLU A 237 -7.46 12.61 -13.24
CA GLU A 237 -7.23 11.26 -12.76
C GLU A 237 -5.74 11.00 -12.60
N VAL A 238 -5.41 10.34 -11.49
CA VAL A 238 -4.09 9.81 -11.23
C VAL A 238 -4.19 8.28 -11.13
N ILE A 239 -3.30 7.56 -11.79
CA ILE A 239 -3.12 6.12 -11.57
C ILE A 239 -1.71 5.90 -11.06
N ALA A 240 -1.59 5.37 -9.84
CA ALA A 240 -0.32 5.02 -9.25
C ALA A 240 -0.02 3.53 -9.44
N TYR A 241 1.23 3.20 -9.75
CA TYR A 241 1.71 1.82 -9.80
C TYR A 241 3.10 1.69 -9.16
N CYS A 242 3.48 0.46 -8.87
CA CYS A 242 4.85 0.15 -8.47
C CYS A 242 5.28 -1.22 -9.02
N ARG A 243 5.77 -2.14 -8.20
CA ARG A 243 6.04 -3.52 -8.61
C ARG A 243 4.82 -4.44 -8.34
N LEU A 244 4.17 -4.31 -7.18
CA LEU A 244 3.07 -5.16 -6.68
C LEU A 244 2.02 -4.35 -5.91
N SER A 245 1.78 -3.10 -6.26
CA SER A 245 0.84 -2.15 -5.64
C SER A 245 1.15 -1.65 -4.22
N HIS A 246 2.05 -2.26 -3.46
CA HIS A 246 2.33 -1.85 -2.07
C HIS A 246 2.80 -0.39 -1.93
N ARG A 247 3.82 0.02 -2.72
CA ARG A 247 4.29 1.43 -2.72
C ARG A 247 3.27 2.37 -3.38
N ALA A 248 2.52 1.88 -4.36
CA ALA A 248 1.47 2.63 -5.02
C ALA A 248 0.29 2.92 -4.07
N SER A 249 -0.02 2.00 -3.16
CA SER A 249 -1.06 2.26 -2.15
C SER A 249 -0.69 3.35 -1.16
N SER A 250 0.61 3.62 -0.92
CA SER A 250 1.00 4.80 -0.13
C SER A 250 0.78 6.12 -0.87
N ILE A 251 0.93 6.15 -2.21
CA ILE A 251 0.50 7.30 -3.03
C ILE A 251 -1.01 7.52 -2.85
N TRP A 252 -1.81 6.46 -3.04
CA TRP A 252 -3.26 6.53 -2.88
C TRP A 252 -3.65 6.97 -1.46
N PHE A 253 -3.05 6.38 -0.42
CA PHE A 253 -3.34 6.69 0.97
C PHE A 253 -3.04 8.15 1.31
N THR A 254 -1.86 8.65 0.94
CA THR A 254 -1.49 10.03 1.23
C THR A 254 -2.34 11.04 0.46
N MET A 255 -2.66 10.76 -0.82
CA MET A 255 -3.57 11.62 -1.57
C MET A 255 -4.98 11.62 -0.96
N THR A 256 -5.55 10.45 -0.65
CA THR A 256 -6.96 10.36 -0.24
C THR A 256 -7.18 10.63 1.25
N ARG A 257 -6.30 10.14 2.13
CA ARG A 257 -6.51 10.16 3.59
C ARG A 257 -5.78 11.29 4.29
N VAL A 258 -4.70 11.80 3.69
CA VAL A 258 -3.96 12.95 4.26
C VAL A 258 -4.34 14.26 3.56
N LEU A 259 -4.41 14.26 2.21
CA LEU A 259 -4.70 15.48 1.44
C LEU A 259 -6.19 15.63 1.06
N GLY A 260 -7.01 14.59 1.21
CA GLY A 260 -8.42 14.62 0.79
C GLY A 260 -8.63 14.64 -0.73
N TRP A 261 -7.65 14.18 -1.53
CA TRP A 261 -7.69 14.13 -2.98
C TRP A 261 -8.14 12.76 -3.47
N HIS A 262 -9.36 12.64 -4.00
CA HIS A 262 -10.00 11.36 -4.31
C HIS A 262 -9.92 10.93 -5.79
N HIS A 263 -9.20 11.66 -6.63
CA HIS A 263 -9.06 11.38 -8.07
C HIS A 263 -7.91 10.40 -8.40
N VAL A 264 -7.57 9.51 -7.46
CA VAL A 264 -6.46 8.57 -7.59
C VAL A 264 -6.94 7.12 -7.49
N ARG A 265 -6.40 6.27 -8.38
CA ARG A 265 -6.58 4.81 -8.35
C ARG A 265 -5.21 4.11 -8.32
N VAL A 266 -5.20 2.86 -7.88
CA VAL A 266 -4.00 2.01 -7.85
C VAL A 266 -4.08 0.96 -8.95
N TYR A 267 -3.10 0.92 -9.83
CA TYR A 267 -2.93 -0.18 -10.77
C TYR A 267 -2.30 -1.37 -10.03
N ASP A 268 -3.15 -2.33 -9.67
CA ASP A 268 -2.73 -3.46 -8.82
C ASP A 268 -1.76 -4.41 -9.53
N GLY A 269 -1.95 -4.72 -10.80
CA GLY A 269 -1.02 -5.55 -11.59
C GLY A 269 0.39 -5.00 -11.62
N SER A 270 0.51 -3.68 -11.65
CA SER A 270 1.77 -2.95 -11.54
C SER A 270 2.83 -3.45 -12.54
N TRP A 271 4.11 -3.26 -12.22
CA TRP A 271 5.19 -3.68 -13.11
C TRP A 271 5.31 -5.19 -13.28
N THR A 272 4.92 -5.96 -12.28
CA THR A 272 4.92 -7.43 -12.37
C THR A 272 4.01 -7.91 -13.52
N GLU A 273 2.88 -7.27 -13.73
CA GLU A 273 2.01 -7.53 -14.88
C GLU A 273 2.53 -6.83 -16.14
N TRP A 274 2.67 -5.50 -16.10
CA TRP A 274 3.02 -4.72 -17.29
C TRP A 274 4.36 -5.11 -17.92
N GLY A 275 5.37 -5.32 -17.09
CA GLY A 275 6.70 -5.71 -17.52
C GLY A 275 6.83 -7.14 -18.04
N SER A 276 5.80 -7.98 -17.86
CA SER A 276 5.83 -9.40 -18.29
C SER A 276 4.88 -9.69 -19.44
N ILE A 277 3.89 -8.84 -19.67
CA ILE A 277 2.85 -9.11 -20.69
C ILE A 277 3.34 -8.70 -22.08
N VAL A 278 2.96 -9.49 -23.11
CA VAL A 278 3.28 -9.21 -24.51
C VAL A 278 2.35 -8.11 -25.04
N GLY A 279 2.88 -7.27 -25.95
CA GLY A 279 2.08 -6.29 -26.70
C GLY A 279 1.78 -4.98 -25.99
N VAL A 280 2.32 -4.73 -24.78
CA VAL A 280 2.22 -3.42 -24.14
C VAL A 280 3.53 -2.63 -24.28
N PRO A 281 3.48 -1.29 -24.46
CA PRO A 281 4.67 -0.48 -24.65
C PRO A 281 5.44 -0.28 -23.34
N VAL A 282 6.76 -0.15 -23.46
CA VAL A 282 7.68 0.15 -22.36
C VAL A 282 8.58 1.31 -22.77
N GLU A 283 8.74 2.28 -21.89
CA GLU A 283 9.71 3.36 -22.05
C GLU A 283 10.94 3.07 -21.18
N ARG A 284 12.11 3.35 -21.75
CA ARG A 284 13.39 3.22 -21.06
C ARG A 284 14.27 4.43 -21.39
N PRO A 285 14.67 5.24 -20.42
CA PRO A 285 15.54 6.37 -20.66
C PRO A 285 16.83 5.92 -21.34
N GLY A 286 17.21 6.61 -22.43
CA GLY A 286 18.43 6.31 -23.19
C GLY A 286 18.34 5.12 -24.15
N ALA A 287 17.23 4.39 -24.22
CA ALA A 287 16.99 3.47 -25.32
C ALA A 287 16.58 4.26 -26.60
N PRO A 288 17.00 3.82 -27.80
CA PRO A 288 16.47 4.40 -29.04
C PRO A 288 14.94 4.32 -29.00
N ALA A 289 14.25 5.36 -29.45
CA ALA A 289 12.81 5.28 -29.67
C ALA A 289 12.57 4.13 -30.68
N GLU A 290 11.93 3.06 -30.22
CA GLU A 290 11.40 2.07 -31.15
C GLU A 290 10.31 2.79 -31.95
N HIS A 291 10.62 3.07 -33.21
CA HIS A 291 9.60 3.54 -34.15
C HIS A 291 8.54 2.45 -34.24
N PRO A 292 7.26 2.73 -34.05
CA PRO A 292 6.24 1.83 -34.50
C PRO A 292 6.36 1.78 -36.02
N GLU A 293 6.86 0.67 -36.53
CA GLU A 293 6.74 0.40 -37.95
C GLU A 293 5.24 0.42 -38.31
N ALA A 294 4.94 1.19 -39.35
CA ALA A 294 3.62 1.51 -39.86
C ALA A 294 2.81 0.26 -40.31
#